data_b20ce4c38aadb9fc3bb49d3c0d2522ca
#
_entry.id   b20ce4c38aadb9fc3bb49d3c0d2522ca
#
_cell.length_a   1.000
_cell.length_b   1.000
_cell.length_c   1.000
_cell.angle_alpha   90.00
_cell.angle_beta   90.00
_cell.angle_gamma   90.00
#
_symmetry.space_group_name_H-M   'P 1'
#
loop_
_entity.id
_entity.type
_entity.pdbx_description
1 polymer ?
#
loop_
_entity_poly.entity_id
_entity_poly.type
_entity_poly.pdbx_seq_one_letter_code
_entity_poly.pdbx_strand_id
1 'polypeptide(L)'
;MAVTREQAEEAADKVPGSSLSARLYDPFLWFAEKTGFSRWRKRIVGQVSGSVLELGAGTGLNLDHYPAGLERLVLVEPDVHKARILAGKAKSRGIKAEIVRAPGEMLPFEDDSFDTVVETLVLCTVADPEATAAEIRRVLKPGGQFLFMEHVRSEKPRLGRLQDRLEKPWMRL
;
A
#
# COMPACT_ATOMS: atom_id res chain seq x y z
N MET A 1 3.50 21.59 8.99
CA MET A 1 4.48 21.64 7.87
C MET A 1 4.65 20.23 7.37
N ALA A 2 4.42 19.99 6.09
CA ALA A 2 4.62 18.67 5.48
C ALA A 2 6.10 18.24 5.62
N VAL A 3 6.31 16.95 5.78
CA VAL A 3 7.63 16.33 5.83
C VAL A 3 8.27 16.43 4.45
N THR A 4 9.59 16.70 4.38
CA THR A 4 10.30 16.71 3.11
C THR A 4 10.48 15.29 2.55
N ARG A 5 10.66 15.17 1.22
CA ARG A 5 10.97 13.87 0.60
C ARG A 5 12.21 13.20 1.19
N GLU A 6 13.26 13.99 1.44
CA GLU A 6 14.51 13.49 2.01
C GLU A 6 14.29 12.89 3.41
N GLN A 7 13.51 13.56 4.25
CA GLN A 7 13.17 13.06 5.58
C GLN A 7 12.32 11.77 5.52
N ALA A 8 11.39 11.69 4.58
CA ALA A 8 10.57 10.50 4.38
C ALA A 8 11.40 9.31 3.85
N GLU A 9 12.33 9.56 2.93
CA GLU A 9 13.26 8.54 2.41
C GLU A 9 14.21 8.03 3.50
N GLU A 10 14.74 8.92 4.34
CA GLU A 10 15.58 8.53 5.49
C GLU A 10 14.78 7.67 6.49
N ALA A 11 13.50 8.00 6.71
CA ALA A 11 12.63 7.18 7.55
C ALA A 11 12.33 5.81 6.90
N ALA A 12 12.12 5.78 5.59
CA ALA A 12 11.91 4.56 4.83
C ALA A 12 13.14 3.62 4.87
N ASP A 13 14.36 4.14 4.95
CA ASP A 13 15.58 3.34 5.08
C ASP A 13 15.65 2.55 6.41
N LYS A 14 14.89 2.96 7.41
CA LYS A 14 14.76 2.26 8.70
C LYS A 14 13.75 1.11 8.67
N VAL A 15 12.91 1.05 7.62
CA VAL A 15 11.92 -0.03 7.45
C VAL A 15 12.64 -1.30 7.00
N PRO A 16 12.48 -2.43 7.72
CA PRO A 16 13.12 -3.67 7.33
C PRO A 16 12.67 -4.15 5.95
N GLY A 17 13.61 -4.58 5.13
CA GLY A 17 13.32 -5.14 3.81
C GLY A 17 14.46 -6.02 3.32
N SER A 18 14.17 -6.97 2.44
CA SER A 18 15.18 -7.78 1.79
C SER A 18 14.85 -8.06 0.33
N SER A 19 15.89 -8.21 -0.49
CA SER A 19 15.72 -8.57 -1.89
C SER A 19 15.07 -9.94 -2.08
N LEU A 20 15.30 -10.88 -1.16
CA LEU A 20 14.72 -12.21 -1.20
C LEU A 20 13.22 -12.18 -0.88
N SER A 21 12.83 -11.50 0.21
CA SER A 21 11.41 -11.35 0.57
C SER A 21 10.63 -10.63 -0.53
N ALA A 22 11.18 -9.56 -1.10
CA ALA A 22 10.54 -8.83 -2.19
C ALA A 22 10.32 -9.71 -3.45
N ARG A 23 11.27 -10.60 -3.78
CA ARG A 23 11.13 -11.53 -4.93
C ARG A 23 10.17 -12.68 -4.67
N LEU A 24 10.05 -13.13 -3.44
CA LEU A 24 9.17 -14.23 -3.04
C LEU A 24 7.75 -13.75 -2.71
N TYR A 25 7.55 -12.45 -2.60
CA TYR A 25 6.26 -11.87 -2.22
C TYR A 25 5.13 -12.25 -3.20
N ASP A 26 5.32 -12.03 -4.49
CA ASP A 26 4.29 -12.36 -5.51
C ASP A 26 4.02 -13.87 -5.61
N PRO A 27 5.04 -14.75 -5.70
CA PRO A 27 4.83 -16.21 -5.68
C PRO A 27 4.09 -16.68 -4.42
N PHE A 28 4.40 -16.10 -3.26
CA PHE A 28 3.74 -16.45 -2.01
C PHE A 28 2.27 -16.05 -2.00
N LEU A 29 1.93 -14.87 -2.50
CA LEU A 29 0.55 -14.38 -2.57
C LEU A 29 -0.22 -14.95 -3.76
N TRP A 30 0.43 -15.59 -4.73
CA TRP A 30 -0.19 -16.07 -5.97
C TRP A 30 -1.45 -16.92 -5.74
N PHE A 31 -1.43 -17.80 -4.72
CA PHE A 31 -2.59 -18.62 -4.39
C PHE A 31 -3.73 -17.76 -3.85
N ALA A 32 -3.46 -16.84 -2.95
CA ALA A 32 -4.45 -15.92 -2.39
C ALA A 32 -5.06 -15.01 -3.49
N GLU A 33 -4.23 -14.50 -4.39
CA GLU A 33 -4.69 -13.70 -5.55
C GLU A 33 -5.65 -14.50 -6.43
N LYS A 34 -5.34 -15.76 -6.75
CA LYS A 34 -6.23 -16.65 -7.52
C LYS A 34 -7.51 -17.03 -6.79
N THR A 35 -7.50 -17.11 -5.48
CA THR A 35 -8.67 -17.50 -4.67
C THR A 35 -9.64 -16.36 -4.37
N GLY A 36 -9.33 -15.12 -4.79
CA GLY A 36 -10.29 -14.02 -4.67
C GLY A 36 -9.73 -12.63 -4.39
N PHE A 37 -8.48 -12.51 -3.89
CA PHE A 37 -7.89 -11.20 -3.58
C PHE A 37 -7.83 -10.29 -4.81
N SER A 38 -7.42 -10.80 -5.97
CA SER A 38 -7.42 -10.04 -7.23
C SER A 38 -8.78 -9.45 -7.58
N ARG A 39 -9.89 -10.18 -7.30
CA ARG A 39 -11.25 -9.66 -7.52
C ARG A 39 -11.58 -8.52 -6.56
N TRP A 40 -11.17 -8.62 -5.30
CA TRP A 40 -11.36 -7.56 -4.32
C TRP A 40 -10.52 -6.33 -4.65
N ARG A 41 -9.24 -6.52 -5.02
CA ARG A 41 -8.37 -5.44 -5.51
C ARG A 41 -9.01 -4.72 -6.69
N LYS A 42 -9.44 -5.45 -7.71
CA LYS A 42 -10.13 -4.88 -8.87
C LYS A 42 -11.36 -4.07 -8.48
N ARG A 43 -12.14 -4.55 -7.52
CA ARG A 43 -13.34 -3.85 -7.05
C ARG A 43 -13.00 -2.54 -6.32
N ILE A 44 -11.96 -2.55 -5.49
CA ILE A 44 -11.58 -1.39 -4.67
C ILE A 44 -10.80 -0.39 -5.52
N VAL A 45 -9.71 -0.84 -6.14
CA VAL A 45 -8.83 0.02 -6.96
C VAL A 45 -9.54 0.56 -8.20
N GLY A 46 -10.48 -0.19 -8.76
CA GLY A 46 -11.28 0.26 -9.91
C GLY A 46 -12.24 1.44 -9.60
N GLN A 47 -12.39 1.84 -8.34
CA GLN A 47 -13.25 2.96 -7.93
C GLN A 47 -12.48 4.27 -7.73
N VAL A 48 -11.15 4.25 -7.79
CA VAL A 48 -10.32 5.45 -7.56
C VAL A 48 -10.50 6.46 -8.70
N SER A 49 -10.40 7.73 -8.40
CA SER A 49 -10.52 8.82 -9.38
C SER A 49 -9.71 10.05 -8.95
N GLY A 50 -9.47 10.95 -9.90
CA GLY A 50 -8.74 12.20 -9.68
C GLY A 50 -7.24 11.98 -9.43
N SER A 51 -6.71 12.70 -8.45
CA SER A 51 -5.35 12.51 -7.93
C SER A 51 -5.36 11.40 -6.87
N VAL A 52 -4.65 10.29 -7.14
CA VAL A 52 -4.69 9.06 -6.34
C VAL A 52 -3.36 8.83 -5.66
N LEU A 53 -3.42 8.52 -4.36
CA LEU A 53 -2.31 7.98 -3.58
C LEU A 53 -2.59 6.51 -3.26
N GLU A 54 -1.71 5.59 -3.64
CA GLU A 54 -1.67 4.24 -3.09
C GLU A 54 -0.63 4.16 -1.98
N LEU A 55 -1.06 3.77 -0.79
CA LEU A 55 -0.18 3.51 0.34
C LEU A 55 0.23 2.05 0.36
N GLY A 56 1.53 1.77 0.56
CA GLY A 56 2.07 0.42 0.63
C GLY A 56 1.89 -0.37 -0.68
N ALA A 57 2.28 0.24 -1.81
CA ALA A 57 2.06 -0.36 -3.14
C ALA A 57 2.80 -1.68 -3.37
N GLY A 58 3.73 -2.04 -2.49
CA GLY A 58 4.45 -3.31 -2.53
C GLY A 58 5.18 -3.51 -3.86
N THR A 59 5.00 -4.67 -4.43
CA THR A 59 5.53 -5.02 -5.75
C THR A 59 4.61 -4.65 -6.91
N GLY A 60 3.48 -3.94 -6.65
CA GLY A 60 2.55 -3.46 -7.67
C GLY A 60 1.47 -4.46 -8.08
N LEU A 61 0.88 -5.19 -7.14
CA LEU A 61 -0.25 -6.10 -7.40
C LEU A 61 -1.52 -5.37 -7.86
N ASN A 62 -1.63 -4.08 -7.56
CA ASN A 62 -2.77 -3.24 -7.95
C ASN A 62 -2.62 -2.60 -9.33
N LEU A 63 -1.46 -2.62 -9.95
CA LEU A 63 -1.15 -1.91 -11.20
C LEU A 63 -2.14 -2.20 -12.34
N ASP A 64 -2.61 -3.43 -12.46
CA ASP A 64 -3.52 -3.84 -13.54
C ASP A 64 -5.00 -3.48 -13.27
N HIS A 65 -5.29 -2.83 -12.14
CA HIS A 65 -6.65 -2.54 -11.69
C HIS A 65 -7.02 -1.05 -11.72
N TYR A 66 -6.04 -0.17 -11.96
CA TYR A 66 -6.30 1.25 -12.06
C TYR A 66 -7.13 1.60 -13.29
N PRO A 67 -8.16 2.48 -13.15
CA PRO A 67 -8.86 3.00 -14.30
C PRO A 67 -7.95 3.91 -15.14
N ALA A 68 -8.26 4.01 -16.42
CA ALA A 68 -7.64 5.00 -17.28
C ALA A 68 -8.11 6.41 -16.93
N GLY A 69 -7.28 7.41 -17.20
CA GLY A 69 -7.68 8.82 -17.08
C GLY A 69 -7.52 9.41 -15.68
N LEU A 70 -6.75 8.76 -14.78
CA LEU A 70 -6.36 9.38 -13.53
C LEU A 70 -5.55 10.66 -13.79
N GLU A 71 -5.81 11.70 -13.03
CA GLU A 71 -5.05 12.97 -13.12
C GLU A 71 -3.62 12.79 -12.64
N ARG A 72 -3.47 12.07 -11.56
CA ARG A 72 -2.19 11.74 -10.93
C ARG A 72 -2.27 10.39 -10.25
N LEU A 73 -1.22 9.58 -10.35
CA LEU A 73 -1.06 8.34 -9.59
C LEU A 73 0.27 8.37 -8.86
N VAL A 74 0.21 8.30 -7.53
CA VAL A 74 1.38 8.20 -6.65
C VAL A 74 1.34 6.88 -5.93
N LEU A 75 2.44 6.15 -5.97
CA LEU A 75 2.61 4.83 -5.35
C LEU A 75 3.67 4.94 -4.26
N VAL A 76 3.28 4.79 -3.00
CA VAL A 76 4.17 4.87 -1.84
C VAL A 76 4.57 3.47 -1.40
N GLU A 77 5.88 3.21 -1.32
CA GLU A 77 6.44 1.95 -0.82
C GLU A 77 7.76 2.21 -0.10
N PRO A 78 7.87 1.92 1.21
CA PRO A 78 9.10 2.16 1.96
C PRO A 78 10.26 1.21 1.59
N ASP A 79 9.97 -0.07 1.33
CA ASP A 79 11.00 -1.07 1.01
C ASP A 79 11.63 -0.80 -0.37
N VAL A 80 12.91 -0.48 -0.39
CA VAL A 80 13.68 -0.17 -1.60
C VAL A 80 13.66 -1.32 -2.63
N HIS A 81 13.60 -2.56 -2.20
CA HIS A 81 13.60 -3.73 -3.10
C HIS A 81 12.24 -3.90 -3.77
N LYS A 82 11.15 -3.74 -3.00
CA LYS A 82 9.78 -3.75 -3.52
C LYS A 82 9.53 -2.56 -4.45
N ALA A 83 9.96 -1.35 -4.05
CA ALA A 83 9.85 -0.15 -4.87
C ALA A 83 10.56 -0.28 -6.24
N ARG A 84 11.72 -0.95 -6.29
CA ARG A 84 12.41 -1.25 -7.56
C ARG A 84 11.62 -2.20 -8.46
N ILE A 85 11.03 -3.25 -7.89
CA ILE A 85 10.16 -4.19 -8.63
C ILE A 85 8.93 -3.44 -9.14
N LEU A 86 8.29 -2.64 -8.30
CA LEU A 86 7.14 -1.78 -8.63
C LEU A 86 7.45 -0.87 -9.83
N ALA A 87 8.57 -0.14 -9.76
CA ALA A 87 9.02 0.74 -10.85
C ALA A 87 9.21 0.00 -12.17
N GLY A 88 9.85 -1.17 -12.12
CA GLY A 88 10.03 -2.04 -13.29
C GLY A 88 8.71 -2.49 -13.90
N LYS A 89 7.75 -2.91 -13.06
CA LYS A 89 6.42 -3.35 -13.50
C LYS A 89 5.59 -2.18 -14.06
N ALA A 90 5.59 -1.02 -13.40
CA ALA A 90 4.87 0.17 -13.89
C ALA A 90 5.39 0.59 -15.27
N LYS A 91 6.74 0.65 -15.43
CA LYS A 91 7.38 0.97 -16.70
C LYS A 91 7.01 -0.04 -17.79
N SER A 92 7.08 -1.34 -17.53
CA SER A 92 6.78 -2.38 -18.51
C SER A 92 5.32 -2.40 -18.98
N ARG A 93 4.41 -1.88 -18.15
CA ARG A 93 2.97 -1.74 -18.44
C ARG A 93 2.59 -0.37 -19.02
N GLY A 94 3.54 0.55 -19.16
CA GLY A 94 3.29 1.92 -19.63
C GLY A 94 2.45 2.75 -18.65
N ILE A 95 2.41 2.36 -17.37
CA ILE A 95 1.65 3.09 -16.34
C ILE A 95 2.47 4.29 -15.89
N LYS A 96 1.90 5.48 -16.04
CA LYS A 96 2.49 6.73 -15.56
C LYS A 96 2.17 6.90 -14.08
N ALA A 97 3.10 6.53 -13.22
CA ALA A 97 2.99 6.69 -11.79
C ALA A 97 4.26 7.31 -11.21
N GLU A 98 4.08 8.15 -10.20
CA GLU A 98 5.16 8.63 -9.36
C GLU A 98 5.38 7.62 -8.24
N ILE A 99 6.63 7.13 -8.07
CA ILE A 99 6.96 6.21 -6.98
C ILE A 99 7.73 6.97 -5.92
N VAL A 100 7.26 6.90 -4.70
CA VAL A 100 7.82 7.62 -3.56
C VAL A 100 8.16 6.63 -2.45
N ARG A 101 9.38 6.75 -1.91
CA ARG A 101 9.78 5.96 -0.75
C ARG A 101 9.44 6.73 0.52
N ALA A 102 8.48 6.23 1.27
CA ALA A 102 8.05 6.80 2.55
C ALA A 102 7.35 5.73 3.39
N PRO A 103 7.48 5.74 4.72
CA PRO A 103 6.58 5.01 5.60
C PRO A 103 5.20 5.69 5.63
N GLY A 104 4.17 4.94 6.00
CA GLY A 104 2.80 5.45 6.03
C GLY A 104 2.59 6.57 7.06
N GLU A 105 3.40 6.59 8.09
CA GLU A 105 3.40 7.56 9.19
C GLU A 105 4.02 8.91 8.82
N MET A 106 4.68 9.01 7.64
CA MET A 106 5.42 10.21 7.22
C MET A 106 5.29 10.44 5.71
N LEU A 107 4.15 10.92 5.27
CA LEU A 107 3.89 11.16 3.85
C LEU A 107 4.40 12.54 3.39
N PRO A 108 5.33 12.62 2.40
CA PRO A 108 5.93 13.87 1.96
C PRO A 108 5.03 14.60 0.96
N PHE A 109 3.78 14.84 1.33
CA PHE A 109 2.78 15.55 0.54
C PHE A 109 2.13 16.63 1.38
N GLU A 110 1.69 17.69 0.73
CA GLU A 110 0.90 18.75 1.36
C GLU A 110 -0.47 18.24 1.81
N ASP A 111 -1.10 18.97 2.72
CA ASP A 111 -2.47 18.72 3.14
C ASP A 111 -3.40 18.83 1.91
N ASP A 112 -4.50 18.11 1.93
CA ASP A 112 -5.56 18.19 0.90
C ASP A 112 -5.06 17.97 -0.54
N SER A 113 -4.08 17.05 -0.75
CA SER A 113 -3.40 16.84 -2.04
C SER A 113 -4.09 15.80 -2.94
N PHE A 114 -4.87 14.88 -2.36
CA PHE A 114 -5.40 13.73 -3.08
C PHE A 114 -6.93 13.64 -3.01
N ASP A 115 -7.54 13.26 -4.13
CA ASP A 115 -8.98 12.98 -4.19
C ASP A 115 -9.31 11.59 -3.66
N THR A 116 -8.37 10.64 -3.84
CA THR A 116 -8.50 9.27 -3.34
C THR A 116 -7.19 8.80 -2.71
N VAL A 117 -7.27 8.21 -1.53
CA VAL A 117 -6.22 7.35 -0.97
C VAL A 117 -6.72 5.91 -0.99
N VAL A 118 -5.89 5.00 -1.47
CA VAL A 118 -6.20 3.57 -1.49
C VAL A 118 -5.08 2.79 -0.82
N GLU A 119 -5.44 1.75 -0.08
CA GLU A 119 -4.50 0.78 0.46
C GLU A 119 -5.06 -0.64 0.43
N THR A 120 -4.17 -1.62 0.35
CA THR A 120 -4.55 -3.02 0.35
C THR A 120 -3.58 -3.85 1.18
N LEU A 121 -4.01 -4.24 2.40
CA LEU A 121 -3.26 -5.04 3.36
C LEU A 121 -2.01 -4.31 3.90
N VAL A 122 -2.17 -3.07 4.31
CA VAL A 122 -1.08 -2.19 4.75
C VAL A 122 -1.15 -1.85 6.22
N LEU A 123 -2.31 -1.40 6.74
CA LEU A 123 -2.46 -0.98 8.14
C LEU A 123 -2.10 -2.09 9.14
N CYS A 124 -2.22 -3.36 8.72
CA CYS A 124 -1.78 -4.50 9.52
C CYS A 124 -0.25 -4.68 9.58
N THR A 125 0.53 -3.92 8.81
CA THR A 125 2.00 -4.06 8.71
C THR A 125 2.77 -2.79 9.09
N VAL A 126 2.11 -1.64 9.19
CA VAL A 126 2.74 -0.37 9.61
C VAL A 126 3.11 -0.38 11.10
N ALA A 127 4.09 0.42 11.48
CA ALA A 127 4.52 0.49 12.88
C ALA A 127 3.51 1.21 13.77
N ASP A 128 2.85 2.25 13.25
CA ASP A 128 1.83 3.03 13.94
C ASP A 128 0.60 3.25 13.03
N PRO A 129 -0.44 2.42 13.16
CA PRO A 129 -1.66 2.56 12.37
C PRO A 129 -2.42 3.88 12.64
N GLU A 130 -2.34 4.43 13.84
CA GLU A 130 -3.02 5.69 14.18
C GLU A 130 -2.33 6.87 13.51
N ALA A 131 -1.00 6.93 13.57
CA ALA A 131 -0.21 7.94 12.85
C ALA A 131 -0.42 7.83 11.33
N THR A 132 -0.43 6.60 10.79
CA THR A 132 -0.73 6.36 9.37
C THR A 132 -2.12 6.85 8.99
N ALA A 133 -3.13 6.57 9.79
CA ALA A 133 -4.50 7.04 9.55
C ALA A 133 -4.61 8.58 9.63
N ALA A 134 -3.85 9.21 10.54
CA ALA A 134 -3.77 10.67 10.60
C ALA A 134 -3.16 11.28 9.34
N GLU A 135 -2.08 10.68 8.81
CA GLU A 135 -1.46 11.10 7.55
C GLU A 135 -2.38 10.91 6.35
N ILE A 136 -3.08 9.76 6.26
CA ILE A 136 -4.11 9.52 5.23
C ILE A 136 -5.16 10.62 5.27
N ARG A 137 -5.68 10.94 6.45
CA ARG A 137 -6.66 12.01 6.62
C ARG A 137 -6.10 13.38 6.23
N ARG A 138 -4.84 13.68 6.57
CA ARG A 138 -4.20 14.96 6.28
C ARG A 138 -4.04 15.20 4.78
N VAL A 139 -3.60 14.18 4.03
CA VAL A 139 -3.35 14.31 2.60
C VAL A 139 -4.62 14.22 1.74
N LEU A 140 -5.73 13.71 2.28
CA LEU A 140 -7.02 13.67 1.59
C LEU A 140 -7.67 15.05 1.55
N LYS A 141 -8.14 15.45 0.38
CA LYS A 141 -8.97 16.63 0.22
C LYS A 141 -10.28 16.51 1.01
N PRO A 142 -10.88 17.61 1.44
CA PRO A 142 -12.24 17.60 1.96
C PRO A 142 -13.22 16.94 0.97
N GLY A 143 -13.93 15.89 1.45
CA GLY A 143 -14.80 15.08 0.59
C GLY A 143 -14.10 14.01 -0.23
N GLY A 144 -12.77 13.87 -0.10
CA GLY A 144 -11.99 12.79 -0.71
C GLY A 144 -12.35 11.42 -0.13
N GLN A 145 -11.96 10.37 -0.83
CA GLN A 145 -12.30 8.98 -0.47
C GLN A 145 -11.09 8.21 0.05
N PHE A 146 -11.27 7.48 1.14
CA PHE A 146 -10.34 6.44 1.57
C PHE A 146 -10.91 5.05 1.25
N LEU A 147 -10.23 4.31 0.38
CA LEU A 147 -10.62 2.96 -0.04
C LEU A 147 -9.59 1.96 0.51
N PHE A 148 -10.04 0.95 1.23
CA PHE A 148 -9.10 0.01 1.85
C PHE A 148 -9.59 -1.43 1.82
N MET A 149 -8.64 -2.36 1.89
CA MET A 149 -8.86 -3.78 2.09
C MET A 149 -7.87 -4.28 3.15
N GLU A 150 -8.39 -4.79 4.26
CA GLU A 150 -7.56 -5.22 5.39
C GLU A 150 -7.94 -6.59 5.93
N HIS A 151 -6.94 -7.24 6.52
CA HIS A 151 -7.16 -8.44 7.31
C HIS A 151 -7.77 -8.06 8.66
N VAL A 152 -8.88 -8.69 8.99
CA VAL A 152 -9.50 -8.54 10.31
C VAL A 152 -9.51 -9.89 11.03
N ARG A 153 -9.38 -9.84 12.35
CA ARG A 153 -9.51 -11.04 13.17
C ARG A 153 -10.95 -11.54 13.12
N SER A 154 -11.12 -12.84 12.85
CA SER A 154 -12.45 -13.45 12.79
C SER A 154 -13.13 -13.47 14.15
N GLU A 155 -14.41 -13.12 14.18
CA GLU A 155 -15.26 -13.26 15.37
C GLU A 155 -15.53 -14.73 15.74
N LYS A 156 -15.35 -15.67 14.80
CA LYS A 156 -15.51 -17.10 15.07
C LYS A 156 -14.34 -17.59 15.94
N PRO A 157 -14.59 -18.09 17.19
CA PRO A 157 -13.52 -18.35 18.17
C PRO A 157 -12.46 -19.35 17.70
N ARG A 158 -12.82 -20.35 16.88
CA ARG A 158 -11.88 -21.34 16.34
C ARG A 158 -10.96 -20.72 15.29
N LEU A 159 -11.51 -19.89 14.40
CA LEU A 159 -10.77 -19.26 13.34
C LEU A 159 -9.89 -18.13 13.89
N GLY A 160 -10.43 -17.32 14.82
CA GLY A 160 -9.64 -16.29 15.50
C GLY A 160 -8.42 -16.86 16.22
N ARG A 161 -8.58 -17.98 16.95
CA ARG A 161 -7.43 -18.67 17.58
C ARG A 161 -6.41 -19.20 16.58
N LEU A 162 -6.83 -19.64 15.41
CA LEU A 162 -5.93 -20.03 14.34
C LEU A 162 -5.17 -18.83 13.78
N GLN A 163 -5.86 -17.70 13.55
CA GLN A 163 -5.23 -16.44 13.12
C GLN A 163 -4.20 -15.98 14.14
N ASP A 164 -4.53 -15.94 15.44
CA ASP A 164 -3.62 -15.56 16.53
C ASP A 164 -2.33 -16.43 16.56
N ARG A 165 -2.43 -17.71 16.19
CA ARG A 165 -1.27 -18.61 16.09
C ARG A 165 -0.39 -18.35 14.87
N LEU A 166 -0.98 -17.89 13.77
CA LEU A 166 -0.29 -17.64 12.50
C LEU A 166 0.26 -16.21 12.41
N GLU A 167 -0.21 -15.29 13.25
CA GLU A 167 0.20 -13.89 13.25
C GLU A 167 1.71 -13.71 13.42
N LYS A 168 2.30 -14.33 14.44
CA LYS A 168 3.74 -14.19 14.72
C LYS A 168 4.66 -14.67 13.59
N PRO A 169 4.42 -15.82 12.94
CA PRO A 169 5.17 -16.21 11.74
C PRO A 169 4.94 -15.24 10.57
N TRP A 170 3.70 -14.74 10.39
CA TRP A 170 3.34 -13.83 9.32
C TRP A 170 4.07 -12.49 9.40
N MET A 171 4.14 -11.91 10.60
CA MET A 171 4.83 -10.63 10.85
C MET A 171 6.36 -10.70 10.68
N ARG A 172 6.93 -11.89 10.44
CA ARG A 172 8.37 -12.09 10.20
C ARG A 172 8.72 -12.32 8.72
N LEU A 173 7.73 -12.38 7.85
CA LEU A 173 7.88 -12.52 6.39
C LEU A 173 7.84 -11.16 5.69
#